data_fab313d18ad6506695a0e6dcb8f1e4f8
#
_entry.id   fab313d18ad6506695a0e6dcb8f1e4f8
#
_cell.length_a   1.000
_cell.length_b   1.000
_cell.length_c   1.000
_cell.angle_alpha   90.00
_cell.angle_beta   90.00
_cell.angle_gamma   90.00
#
_symmetry.space_group_name_H-M   'P 1'
#
loop_
_entity.id
_entity.type
_entity.pdbx_description
1 polymer ?
#
loop_
_entity_poly.entity_id
_entity_poly.type
_entity_poly.pdbx_seq_one_letter_code
_entity_poly.pdbx_strand_id
1 'polypeptide(L)'
;MKKELETITYGEMPVQIGYCNGHNSKLNAVEYHRSSEINVAATDAILLLGQLADVAEDFTYDTSKMEAFLVPAGTGVEVFATSLHYAPCGVNGQGFQVAIVLPQGTNYPLEGAHQKVEQGKALSEDALLAATNKWLIGHAEGGLSEGSFIGLIGENLDVSK
;
A
#
# COMPACT_ATOMS: atom_id res chain seq x y z
N MET A 1 8.53 -4.26 22.99
CA MET A 1 7.78 -4.28 21.71
C MET A 1 8.57 -3.65 20.55
N LYS A 2 8.75 -2.30 20.43
CA LYS A 2 9.50 -1.72 19.28
C LYS A 2 10.88 -2.34 19.12
N LYS A 3 11.68 -2.43 20.18
CA LYS A 3 13.02 -3.02 20.14
C LYS A 3 13.02 -4.51 19.73
N GLU A 4 12.03 -5.27 20.10
CA GLU A 4 11.89 -6.67 19.67
C GLU A 4 11.59 -6.76 18.17
N LEU A 5 10.69 -5.89 17.66
CA LEU A 5 10.41 -5.81 16.24
C LEU A 5 11.69 -5.47 15.45
N GLU A 6 12.46 -4.49 15.90
CA GLU A 6 13.75 -4.15 15.29
C GLU A 6 14.72 -5.33 15.32
N THR A 7 14.93 -5.93 16.49
CA THR A 7 15.97 -6.94 16.67
C THR A 7 15.62 -8.29 16.02
N ILE A 8 14.37 -8.74 16.19
CA ILE A 8 13.95 -10.08 15.80
C ILE A 8 13.28 -10.08 14.43
N THR A 9 12.25 -9.27 14.28
CA THR A 9 11.39 -9.33 13.08
C THR A 9 12.04 -8.65 11.88
N TYR A 10 12.69 -7.51 12.10
CA TYR A 10 13.34 -6.72 11.05
C TYR A 10 14.87 -6.88 11.02
N GLY A 11 15.44 -7.88 11.74
CA GLY A 11 16.84 -8.25 11.62
C GLY A 11 17.81 -7.10 11.89
N GLU A 12 17.66 -6.38 13.01
CA GLU A 12 18.44 -5.22 13.43
C GLU A 12 18.17 -3.92 12.63
N MET A 13 17.21 -3.91 11.69
CA MET A 13 16.82 -2.67 11.02
C MET A 13 15.94 -1.80 11.93
N PRO A 14 16.20 -0.49 11.99
CA PRO A 14 15.32 0.44 12.70
C PRO A 14 13.90 0.46 12.08
N VAL A 15 12.88 0.45 12.93
CA VAL A 15 11.49 0.53 12.47
C VAL A 15 10.79 1.77 13.02
N GLN A 16 9.72 2.14 12.36
CA GLN A 16 8.71 3.06 12.86
C GLN A 16 7.40 2.31 13.09
N ILE A 17 6.64 2.78 14.05
CA ILE A 17 5.28 2.29 14.33
C ILE A 17 4.35 3.49 14.20
N GLY A 18 3.43 3.39 13.27
CA GLY A 18 2.37 4.35 13.03
C GLY A 18 1.01 3.69 13.06
N TYR A 19 0.02 4.37 12.56
CA TYR A 19 -1.31 3.78 12.35
C TYR A 19 -1.96 4.39 11.12
N CYS A 20 -2.83 3.60 10.50
CA CYS A 20 -3.73 4.00 9.43
C CYS A 20 -5.16 3.82 9.91
N ASN A 21 -5.98 4.86 9.81
CA ASN A 21 -7.39 4.82 10.19
C ASN A 21 -8.21 5.67 9.21
N GLY A 22 -9.44 5.28 9.01
CA GLY A 22 -10.33 6.00 8.10
C GLY A 22 -11.62 5.27 7.77
N HIS A 23 -12.31 5.81 6.78
CA HIS A 23 -13.49 5.22 6.17
C HIS A 23 -13.20 5.04 4.68
N ASN A 24 -12.68 3.90 4.32
CA ASN A 24 -12.42 3.53 2.93
C ASN A 24 -13.14 2.23 2.61
N SER A 25 -13.70 2.11 1.42
CA SER A 25 -14.31 0.88 0.91
C SER A 25 -13.77 0.45 -0.44
N LYS A 26 -12.89 1.28 -1.04
CA LYS A 26 -12.41 1.05 -2.40
C LYS A 26 -10.91 0.84 -2.46
N LEU A 27 -10.48 0.16 -3.52
CA LEU A 27 -9.06 -0.08 -3.81
C LEU A 27 -8.27 1.23 -3.99
N ASN A 28 -8.74 2.14 -4.85
CA ASN A 28 -8.20 3.45 -5.18
C ASN A 28 -6.77 3.47 -5.75
N ALA A 29 -5.88 2.70 -5.19
CA ALA A 29 -4.48 2.57 -5.61
C ALA A 29 -3.90 1.25 -5.12
N VAL A 30 -2.69 0.95 -5.55
CA VAL A 30 -1.80 -0.02 -4.91
C VAL A 30 -0.44 0.61 -4.69
N GLU A 31 0.22 0.18 -3.63
CA GLU A 31 1.60 0.55 -3.32
C GLU A 31 2.42 -0.67 -2.96
N TYR A 32 3.74 -0.53 -3.02
CA TYR A 32 4.67 -1.52 -2.53
C TYR A 32 5.91 -0.87 -1.95
N HIS A 33 6.62 -1.62 -1.13
CA HIS A 33 7.83 -1.22 -0.44
C HIS A 33 8.96 -2.21 -0.72
N ARG A 34 10.22 -1.79 -0.54
CA ARG A 34 11.38 -2.71 -0.58
C ARG A 34 11.57 -3.48 0.74
N SER A 35 10.49 -3.64 1.50
CA SER A 35 10.45 -4.30 2.80
C SER A 35 9.06 -4.84 3.06
N SER A 36 8.95 -5.85 3.93
CA SER A 36 7.65 -6.23 4.47
C SER A 36 7.07 -5.12 5.35
N GLU A 37 5.76 -5.06 5.42
CA GLU A 37 4.97 -4.24 6.32
C GLU A 37 4.18 -5.13 7.27
N ILE A 38 4.14 -4.80 8.56
CA ILE A 38 3.27 -5.50 9.51
C ILE A 38 2.05 -4.63 9.80
N ASN A 39 0.88 -5.22 9.62
CA ASN A 39 -0.41 -4.62 9.91
C ASN A 39 -1.03 -5.32 11.13
N VAL A 40 -1.39 -4.58 12.16
CA VAL A 40 -2.09 -5.09 13.34
C VAL A 40 -3.44 -4.40 13.44
N ALA A 41 -4.50 -5.14 13.15
CA ALA A 41 -5.86 -4.63 13.13
C ALA A 41 -6.38 -4.37 14.56
N ALA A 42 -6.70 -3.12 14.88
CA ALA A 42 -7.38 -2.76 16.12
C ALA A 42 -8.92 -2.89 15.98
N THR A 43 -9.44 -2.76 14.78
CA THR A 43 -10.81 -3.08 14.38
C THR A 43 -10.76 -4.06 13.22
N ASP A 44 -11.86 -4.72 12.91
CA ASP A 44 -11.96 -5.50 11.68
C ASP A 44 -11.62 -4.62 10.48
N ALA A 45 -10.82 -5.15 9.57
CA ALA A 45 -10.38 -4.46 8.35
C ALA A 45 -10.34 -5.44 7.19
N ILE A 46 -10.42 -4.92 5.96
CA ILE A 46 -10.20 -5.69 4.74
C ILE A 46 -8.93 -5.14 4.07
N LEU A 47 -7.99 -6.03 3.77
CA LEU A 47 -6.84 -5.75 2.92
C LEU A 47 -7.11 -6.26 1.52
N LEU A 48 -6.96 -5.39 0.52
CA LEU A 48 -6.92 -5.77 -0.88
C LEU A 48 -5.44 -5.98 -1.25
N LEU A 49 -5.09 -7.20 -1.61
CA LEU A 49 -3.71 -7.60 -1.91
C LEU A 49 -3.57 -8.09 -3.34
N GLY A 50 -2.43 -7.80 -3.96
CA GLY A 50 -2.03 -8.29 -5.27
C GLY A 50 -0.57 -8.74 -5.27
N GLN A 51 -0.12 -9.32 -6.38
CA GLN A 51 1.27 -9.76 -6.53
C GLN A 51 2.06 -8.72 -7.34
N LEU A 52 3.20 -8.27 -6.81
CA LEU A 52 4.09 -7.35 -7.52
C LEU A 52 4.59 -7.95 -8.86
N ALA A 53 4.74 -9.27 -8.91
CA ALA A 53 5.14 -9.98 -10.12
C ALA A 53 4.12 -9.90 -11.28
N ASP A 54 2.88 -9.52 -11.00
CA ASP A 54 1.82 -9.35 -12.00
C ASP A 54 1.74 -7.94 -12.59
N VAL A 55 2.56 -7.02 -12.12
CA VAL A 55 2.70 -5.68 -12.71
C VAL A 55 3.34 -5.84 -14.09
N ALA A 56 2.72 -5.26 -15.11
CA ALA A 56 3.20 -5.32 -16.48
C ALA A 56 4.45 -4.46 -16.69
N GLU A 57 5.14 -4.65 -17.81
CA GLU A 57 6.37 -3.90 -18.15
C GLU A 57 6.16 -2.38 -18.24
N ASP A 58 4.95 -1.94 -18.56
CA ASP A 58 4.54 -0.53 -18.60
C ASP A 58 4.00 -0.02 -17.24
N PHE A 59 4.21 -0.79 -16.17
CA PHE A 59 3.75 -0.54 -14.82
C PHE A 59 2.23 -0.55 -14.61
N THR A 60 1.46 -1.04 -15.57
CA THR A 60 0.03 -1.24 -15.38
C THR A 60 -0.27 -2.52 -14.59
N TYR A 61 -1.43 -2.55 -13.91
CA TYR A 61 -1.89 -3.70 -13.16
C TYR A 61 -3.40 -3.89 -13.31
N ASP A 62 -3.83 -5.11 -13.62
CA ASP A 62 -5.24 -5.47 -13.76
C ASP A 62 -5.86 -5.73 -12.38
N THR A 63 -6.82 -4.90 -11.99
CA THR A 63 -7.49 -4.96 -10.69
C THR A 63 -8.27 -6.25 -10.45
N SER A 64 -8.61 -7.00 -11.50
CA SER A 64 -9.26 -8.31 -11.39
C SER A 64 -8.39 -9.36 -10.70
N LYS A 65 -7.07 -9.13 -10.61
CA LYS A 65 -6.10 -9.99 -9.92
C LYS A 65 -5.97 -9.71 -8.42
N MET A 66 -6.63 -8.64 -7.92
CA MET A 66 -6.65 -8.33 -6.49
C MET A 66 -7.52 -9.32 -5.73
N GLU A 67 -7.07 -9.69 -4.56
CA GLU A 67 -7.80 -10.54 -3.62
C GLU A 67 -8.12 -9.76 -2.34
N ALA A 68 -9.31 -9.97 -1.77
CA ALA A 68 -9.75 -9.33 -0.54
C ALA A 68 -9.59 -10.28 0.66
N PHE A 69 -8.94 -9.81 1.71
CA PHE A 69 -8.70 -10.56 2.94
C PHE A 69 -9.28 -9.84 4.14
N LEU A 70 -10.20 -10.51 4.85
CA LEU A 70 -10.67 -10.03 6.14
C LEU A 70 -9.57 -10.25 7.19
N VAL A 71 -9.21 -9.18 7.88
CA VAL A 71 -8.28 -9.19 9.01
C VAL A 71 -9.09 -8.82 10.27
N PRO A 72 -9.45 -9.79 11.10
CA PRO A 72 -10.21 -9.54 12.33
C PRO A 72 -9.43 -8.68 13.32
N ALA A 73 -10.14 -7.91 14.15
CA ALA A 73 -9.56 -7.16 15.25
C ALA A 73 -8.67 -8.05 16.14
N GLY A 74 -7.51 -7.54 16.50
CA GLY A 74 -6.50 -8.26 17.27
C GLY A 74 -5.59 -9.17 16.44
N THR A 75 -5.78 -9.25 15.11
CA THR A 75 -4.93 -10.05 14.21
C THR A 75 -3.79 -9.19 13.65
N GLY A 76 -2.58 -9.75 13.67
CA GLY A 76 -1.41 -9.21 12.97
C GLY A 76 -1.12 -10.00 11.70
N VAL A 77 -0.85 -9.30 10.61
CA VAL A 77 -0.44 -9.89 9.33
C VAL A 77 0.83 -9.24 8.82
N GLU A 78 1.70 -10.01 8.19
CA GLU A 78 2.85 -9.52 7.46
C GLU A 78 2.48 -9.45 5.97
N VAL A 79 2.52 -8.25 5.41
CA VAL A 79 2.40 -8.00 3.97
C VAL A 79 3.80 -7.97 3.41
N PHE A 80 4.14 -8.96 2.59
CA PHE A 80 5.49 -9.11 2.05
C PHE A 80 5.84 -8.01 1.06
N ALA A 81 7.14 -7.72 0.91
CA ALA A 81 7.66 -6.76 -0.07
C ALA A 81 7.25 -7.07 -1.52
N THR A 82 6.86 -8.30 -1.81
CA THR A 82 6.35 -8.75 -3.12
C THR A 82 4.84 -8.58 -3.30
N SER A 83 4.16 -8.03 -2.30
CA SER A 83 2.70 -7.81 -2.34
C SER A 83 2.38 -6.35 -2.66
N LEU A 84 1.40 -6.17 -3.54
CA LEU A 84 0.72 -4.89 -3.74
C LEU A 84 -0.37 -4.75 -2.68
N HIS A 85 -0.48 -3.58 -2.08
CA HIS A 85 -1.50 -3.24 -1.09
C HIS A 85 -1.78 -1.74 -1.12
N TYR A 86 -2.77 -1.28 -0.38
CA TYR A 86 -3.02 0.14 -0.13
C TYR A 86 -3.74 0.31 1.22
N ALA A 87 -4.28 1.51 1.47
CA ALA A 87 -5.05 1.77 2.68
C ALA A 87 -6.12 0.67 2.88
N PRO A 88 -6.24 0.12 4.10
CA PRO A 88 -7.28 -0.87 4.39
C PRO A 88 -8.68 -0.34 4.11
N CYS A 89 -9.63 -1.26 3.94
CA CYS A 89 -11.05 -0.94 3.86
C CYS A 89 -11.75 -1.31 5.17
N GLY A 90 -12.78 -0.57 5.51
CA GLY A 90 -13.66 -0.87 6.63
C GLY A 90 -14.63 -2.01 6.30
N VAL A 91 -15.09 -2.69 7.33
CA VAL A 91 -16.07 -3.79 7.24
C VAL A 91 -17.47 -3.23 7.48
N ASN A 92 -18.45 -3.64 6.67
CA ASN A 92 -19.87 -3.25 6.82
C ASN A 92 -20.09 -1.72 6.92
N GLY A 93 -19.31 -0.92 6.18
CA GLY A 93 -19.45 0.53 6.20
C GLY A 93 -18.89 1.21 7.47
N GLN A 94 -18.23 0.46 8.34
CA GLN A 94 -17.54 1.00 9.51
C GLN A 94 -16.16 1.55 9.11
N GLY A 95 -15.57 2.39 9.97
CA GLY A 95 -14.18 2.78 9.85
C GLY A 95 -13.23 1.65 10.23
N PHE A 96 -11.98 1.77 9.82
CA PHE A 96 -10.91 0.85 10.22
C PHE A 96 -9.85 1.57 11.05
N GLN A 97 -9.14 0.82 11.89
CA GLN A 97 -7.96 1.24 12.63
C GLN A 97 -6.93 0.12 12.60
N VAL A 98 -5.75 0.38 12.03
CA VAL A 98 -4.68 -0.59 11.88
C VAL A 98 -3.36 0.04 12.29
N ALA A 99 -2.64 -0.59 13.23
CA ALA A 99 -1.27 -0.20 13.54
C ALA A 99 -0.33 -0.76 12.45
N ILE A 100 0.60 0.07 12.00
CA ILE A 100 1.51 -0.24 10.89
C ILE A 100 2.96 -0.21 11.38
N VAL A 101 3.74 -1.25 11.07
CA VAL A 101 5.18 -1.30 11.32
C VAL A 101 5.92 -1.38 10.00
N LEU A 102 6.86 -0.46 9.80
CA LEU A 102 7.69 -0.34 8.60
C LEU A 102 9.12 0.04 8.98
N PRO A 103 10.11 -0.18 8.11
CA PRO A 103 11.43 0.42 8.28
C PRO A 103 11.34 1.93 8.46
N GLN A 104 12.15 2.44 9.37
CA GLN A 104 12.18 3.86 9.70
C GLN A 104 12.45 4.72 8.46
N GLY A 105 11.68 5.78 8.29
CA GLY A 105 11.76 6.69 7.15
C GLY A 105 10.81 6.35 6.01
N THR A 106 10.19 5.18 5.98
CA THR A 106 9.15 4.86 4.98
C THR A 106 8.01 5.89 5.04
N ASN A 107 7.52 6.31 3.88
CA ASN A 107 6.51 7.36 3.72
C ASN A 107 6.98 8.78 4.05
N TYR A 108 8.27 9.02 4.30
CA TYR A 108 8.79 10.38 4.44
C TYR A 108 8.85 11.08 3.07
N PRO A 109 8.84 12.43 3.06
CA PRO A 109 9.01 13.19 1.82
C PRO A 109 10.28 12.79 1.08
N LEU A 110 10.24 12.83 -0.24
CA LEU A 110 11.41 12.62 -1.09
C LEU A 110 12.33 13.84 -1.00
N GLU A 111 13.64 13.61 -0.89
CA GLU A 111 14.66 14.66 -0.86
C GLU A 111 15.36 14.84 -2.21
N GLY A 112 15.36 13.80 -3.05
CA GLY A 112 16.02 13.78 -4.35
C GLY A 112 15.15 14.27 -5.50
N ALA A 113 15.77 14.47 -6.65
CA ALA A 113 15.07 14.66 -7.92
C ALA A 113 14.70 13.29 -8.48
N HIS A 114 13.44 13.09 -8.78
CA HIS A 114 12.89 11.85 -9.33
C HIS A 114 12.24 12.10 -10.69
N GLN A 115 12.16 11.06 -11.50
CA GLN A 115 11.42 11.10 -12.75
C GLN A 115 9.94 11.41 -12.46
N LYS A 116 9.31 12.05 -13.43
CA LYS A 116 7.88 12.37 -13.35
C LYS A 116 7.10 11.55 -14.37
N VAL A 117 5.84 11.40 -14.11
CA VAL A 117 4.90 10.86 -15.09
C VAL A 117 4.80 11.85 -16.25
N GLU A 118 5.03 11.39 -17.47
CA GLU A 118 4.99 12.20 -18.68
C GLU A 118 3.86 11.71 -19.60
N GLN A 119 2.92 12.61 -19.90
CA GLN A 119 1.77 12.27 -20.75
C GLN A 119 1.00 11.00 -20.29
N GLY A 120 0.89 10.82 -18.98
CA GLY A 120 0.21 9.67 -18.38
C GLY A 120 1.04 8.37 -18.36
N LYS A 121 2.32 8.42 -18.72
CA LYS A 121 3.22 7.25 -18.74
C LYS A 121 4.32 7.37 -17.69
N ALA A 122 4.62 6.26 -17.05
CA ALA A 122 5.83 6.08 -16.27
C ALA A 122 6.92 5.46 -17.19
N LEU A 123 8.01 6.18 -17.41
CA LEU A 123 9.09 5.69 -18.26
C LEU A 123 10.06 4.79 -17.50
N SER A 124 10.01 4.81 -16.18
CA SER A 124 10.73 3.89 -15.31
C SER A 124 10.00 3.76 -13.97
N GLU A 125 10.42 2.81 -13.16
CA GLU A 125 9.90 2.60 -11.80
C GLU A 125 10.11 3.85 -10.91
N ASP A 126 11.12 4.66 -11.17
CA ASP A 126 11.36 5.91 -10.43
C ASP A 126 10.20 6.91 -10.53
N ALA A 127 9.46 6.89 -11.65
CA ALA A 127 8.28 7.75 -11.82
C ALA A 127 7.06 7.34 -10.94
N LEU A 128 7.08 6.14 -10.36
CA LEU A 128 6.06 5.67 -9.42
C LEU A 128 6.37 6.06 -7.97
N LEU A 129 7.61 6.52 -7.69
CA LEU A 129 8.03 6.81 -6.34
C LEU A 129 7.29 8.04 -5.79
N ALA A 130 6.36 7.78 -4.88
CA ALA A 130 5.49 8.80 -4.28
C ALA A 130 6.02 9.33 -2.94
N ALA A 131 6.81 8.52 -2.23
CA ALA A 131 7.46 8.86 -0.98
C ALA A 131 8.66 7.92 -0.76
N THR A 132 9.48 8.17 0.24
CA THR A 132 10.60 7.27 0.58
C THR A 132 10.12 5.84 0.77
N ASN A 133 10.73 4.88 0.05
CA ASN A 133 10.39 3.45 0.08
C ASN A 133 8.92 3.15 -0.30
N LYS A 134 8.27 4.00 -1.10
CA LYS A 134 6.87 3.88 -1.49
C LYS A 134 6.67 4.14 -2.97
N TRP A 135 6.39 3.10 -3.73
CA TRP A 135 5.98 3.15 -5.13
C TRP A 135 4.47 2.99 -5.22
N LEU A 136 3.81 3.84 -6.01
CA LEU A 136 2.35 3.96 -6.07
C LEU A 136 1.85 3.84 -7.51
N ILE A 137 0.82 3.03 -7.70
CA ILE A 137 0.06 2.90 -8.94
C ILE A 137 -1.40 3.21 -8.63
N GLY A 138 -1.93 4.25 -9.23
CA GLY A 138 -3.28 4.75 -8.94
C GLY A 138 -4.35 4.23 -9.87
N HIS A 139 -5.59 4.26 -9.38
CA HIS A 139 -6.80 4.13 -10.20
C HIS A 139 -7.31 5.51 -10.62
N ALA A 140 -7.91 5.62 -11.82
CA ALA A 140 -8.43 6.90 -12.32
C ALA A 140 -9.49 7.54 -11.42
N GLU A 141 -10.24 6.72 -10.69
CA GLU A 141 -11.26 7.16 -9.71
C GLU A 141 -10.71 7.24 -8.27
N GLY A 142 -9.42 7.02 -8.07
CA GLY A 142 -8.81 6.90 -6.73
C GLY A 142 -8.62 8.23 -6.00
N GLY A 143 -8.82 9.36 -6.67
CA GLY A 143 -8.69 10.69 -6.05
C GLY A 143 -7.27 11.05 -5.63
N LEU A 144 -6.26 10.50 -6.31
CA LEU A 144 -4.85 10.73 -6.00
C LEU A 144 -4.39 12.14 -6.37
N SER A 145 -3.26 12.54 -5.82
CA SER A 145 -2.62 13.82 -6.12
C SER A 145 -2.26 13.94 -7.60
N GLU A 146 -2.29 15.16 -8.12
CA GLU A 146 -1.81 15.46 -9.46
C GLU A 146 -0.37 14.98 -9.65
N GLY A 147 -0.09 14.37 -10.81
CA GLY A 147 1.21 13.80 -11.13
C GLY A 147 1.41 12.35 -10.67
N SER A 148 0.46 11.75 -9.94
CA SER A 148 0.49 10.32 -9.65
C SER A 148 0.32 9.50 -10.93
N PHE A 149 1.03 8.36 -11.02
CA PHE A 149 0.85 7.43 -12.12
C PHE A 149 -0.48 6.70 -12.00
N ILE A 150 -1.31 6.76 -13.05
CA ILE A 150 -2.59 6.07 -13.14
C ILE A 150 -2.40 4.83 -14.02
N GLY A 151 -2.16 3.69 -13.37
CA GLY A 151 -1.83 2.43 -14.03
C GLY A 151 -2.73 1.26 -13.64
N LEU A 152 -3.67 1.44 -12.70
CA LEU A 152 -4.66 0.40 -12.41
C LEU A 152 -5.71 0.35 -13.52
N ILE A 153 -5.88 -0.84 -14.10
CA ILE A 153 -6.81 -1.11 -15.19
C ILE A 153 -7.92 -2.03 -14.65
N GLY A 154 -9.17 -1.70 -14.96
CA GLY A 154 -10.33 -2.47 -14.53
C GLY A 154 -11.23 -1.71 -13.58
N GLU A 155 -11.95 -2.40 -12.72
CA GLU A 155 -12.86 -1.80 -11.74
C GLU A 155 -12.08 -1.24 -10.54
N ASN A 156 -12.49 -0.08 -10.04
CA ASN A 156 -12.07 0.36 -8.70
C ASN A 156 -12.84 -0.45 -7.67
N LEU A 157 -12.29 -1.63 -7.33
CA LEU A 157 -12.96 -2.62 -6.48
C LEU A 157 -13.53 -1.98 -5.22
N ASP A 158 -14.79 -2.29 -4.92
CA ASP A 158 -15.53 -1.74 -3.77
C ASP A 158 -16.02 -2.90 -2.88
N VAL A 159 -15.43 -3.03 -1.69
CA VAL A 159 -15.76 -4.09 -0.73
C VAL A 159 -17.04 -3.83 0.06
N SER A 160 -17.72 -2.71 -0.18
CA SER A 160 -19.02 -2.40 0.44
C SER A 160 -20.21 -2.98 -0.32
N LYS A 161 -19.97 -3.58 -1.47
CA LYS A 161 -21.00 -4.16 -2.36
C LYS A 161 -21.24 -5.63 -2.08
#